data_42399a48178c1fdbd02f373c4681c6bd
#
_entry.id   42399a48178c1fdbd02f373c4681c6bd
#
_cell.length_a   1.000
_cell.length_b   1.000
_cell.length_c   1.000
_cell.angle_alpha   90.00
_cell.angle_beta   90.00
_cell.angle_gamma   90.00
#
_symmetry.space_group_name_H-M   'P 1'
#
loop_
_entity.id
_entity.type
_entity.pdbx_description
1 polymer ?
#
loop_
_entity_poly.entity_id
_entity_poly.type
_entity_poly.pdbx_seq_one_letter_code
_entity_poly.pdbx_strand_id
1 'polypeptide(L)'
;MNVKWYKHIIGARIIKTGLATFLTTVFCMLLNLTPIFAILTAIVTIEPTAKASIKKGYKRLPATVIGALFAVIFTYIFGDQSPLSYALAATFTILVCTKLNLQVGTNVAVLTSVAMIPGIHEAYYFNFFSRLLTALIGLVTAGLVNFIILPPKYYHQLEDQLSLSEKKMYELFYARCQELLLGKFSSEKSNKQLTKLNIIAQKIETLTSYQRDELHYHKNKEDDWKLLNKITNRAYNNRLFISHLSNIIYLPKNTHVAFTPNEKMAIINISNSINEIISNGSFKRQKKSASTLKTSVKRLEEFDQNQMKSHLIYEMLLIYKILDSRYAK
;
A
#
# COMPACT_ATOMS: atom_id res chain seq x y z
N MET A 1 5.17 -22.19 -27.89
CA MET A 1 4.00 -21.31 -27.72
C MET A 1 3.92 -20.86 -26.25
N ASN A 2 3.99 -19.54 -26.00
CA ASN A 2 4.34 -18.97 -24.70
C ASN A 2 3.28 -19.16 -23.60
N VAL A 3 3.55 -20.04 -22.64
CA VAL A 3 2.75 -20.27 -21.41
C VAL A 3 2.87 -19.11 -20.39
N LYS A 4 3.50 -17.98 -20.73
CA LYS A 4 3.78 -16.88 -19.78
C LYS A 4 2.68 -15.84 -19.65
N TRP A 5 1.72 -15.73 -20.56
CA TRP A 5 0.73 -14.67 -20.53
C TRP A 5 -0.41 -14.90 -19.52
N TYR A 6 -0.81 -16.16 -19.24
CA TYR A 6 -1.83 -16.40 -18.21
C TYR A 6 -1.32 -16.17 -16.77
N LYS A 7 -0.02 -16.31 -16.49
CA LYS A 7 0.54 -16.00 -15.16
C LYS A 7 0.40 -14.52 -14.81
N HIS A 8 0.23 -13.64 -15.80
CA HIS A 8 -0.02 -12.22 -15.58
C HIS A 8 -1.51 -11.90 -15.42
N ILE A 9 -2.40 -12.71 -16.00
CA ILE A 9 -3.85 -12.45 -15.99
C ILE A 9 -4.54 -13.14 -14.82
N ILE A 10 -4.14 -14.38 -14.48
CA ILE A 10 -4.78 -15.16 -13.42
C ILE A 10 -3.96 -15.04 -12.13
N GLY A 11 -4.18 -13.97 -11.39
CA GLY A 11 -3.59 -13.80 -10.05
C GLY A 11 -4.25 -14.71 -9.02
N ALA A 12 -3.52 -15.04 -7.95
CA ALA A 12 -4.03 -15.87 -6.83
C ALA A 12 -5.38 -15.40 -6.28
N ARG A 13 -5.67 -14.10 -6.31
CA ARG A 13 -6.95 -13.53 -5.89
C ARG A 13 -8.12 -14.00 -6.77
N ILE A 14 -7.92 -14.08 -8.09
CA ILE A 14 -8.96 -14.52 -9.03
C ILE A 14 -9.32 -15.98 -8.74
N ILE A 15 -8.32 -16.85 -8.57
CA ILE A 15 -8.51 -18.27 -8.26
C ILE A 15 -9.25 -18.43 -6.93
N LYS A 16 -8.81 -17.71 -5.89
CA LYS A 16 -9.46 -17.73 -4.58
C LYS A 16 -10.91 -17.27 -4.64
N THR A 17 -11.17 -16.19 -5.37
CA THR A 17 -12.55 -15.68 -5.52
C THR A 17 -13.43 -16.69 -6.25
N GLY A 18 -12.96 -17.27 -7.37
CA GLY A 18 -13.70 -18.29 -8.10
C GLY A 18 -14.01 -19.52 -7.25
N LEU A 19 -13.02 -20.01 -6.49
CA LEU A 19 -13.21 -21.16 -5.61
C LEU A 19 -14.14 -20.84 -4.42
N ALA A 20 -13.99 -19.65 -3.82
CA ALA A 20 -14.87 -19.22 -2.74
C ALA A 20 -16.31 -19.09 -3.20
N THR A 21 -16.56 -18.51 -4.37
CA THR A 21 -17.92 -18.41 -4.93
C THR A 21 -18.51 -19.77 -5.24
N PHE A 22 -17.72 -20.68 -5.83
CA PHE A 22 -18.16 -22.05 -6.11
C PHE A 22 -18.56 -22.79 -4.82
N LEU A 23 -17.67 -22.84 -3.83
CA LEU A 23 -17.95 -23.51 -2.56
C LEU A 23 -19.14 -22.88 -1.81
N THR A 24 -19.22 -21.55 -1.79
CA THR A 24 -20.34 -20.82 -1.19
C THR A 24 -21.67 -21.19 -1.84
N THR A 25 -21.68 -21.29 -3.17
CA THR A 25 -22.88 -21.70 -3.92
C THR A 25 -23.30 -23.12 -3.57
N VAL A 26 -22.34 -24.06 -3.54
CA VAL A 26 -22.63 -25.46 -3.16
C VAL A 26 -23.22 -25.53 -1.76
N PHE A 27 -22.63 -24.84 -0.76
CA PHE A 27 -23.20 -24.85 0.59
C PHE A 27 -24.59 -24.23 0.68
N CYS A 28 -24.85 -23.15 -0.05
CA CYS A 28 -26.22 -22.58 -0.10
C CYS A 28 -27.21 -23.51 -0.73
N MET A 29 -26.86 -24.18 -1.82
CA MET A 29 -27.76 -25.16 -2.50
C MET A 29 -28.06 -26.36 -1.59
N LEU A 30 -27.09 -26.88 -0.86
CA LEU A 30 -27.28 -27.97 0.10
C LEU A 30 -28.25 -27.59 1.24
N LEU A 31 -28.33 -26.32 1.57
CA LEU A 31 -29.23 -25.79 2.62
C LEU A 31 -30.52 -25.21 2.06
N ASN A 32 -30.81 -25.38 0.75
CA ASN A 32 -31.97 -24.80 0.06
C ASN A 32 -32.10 -23.29 0.24
N LEU A 33 -30.94 -22.57 0.27
CA LEU A 33 -30.87 -21.12 0.38
C LEU A 33 -30.53 -20.48 -0.97
N THR A 34 -31.05 -19.28 -1.23
CA THR A 34 -30.69 -18.51 -2.42
C THR A 34 -29.21 -18.02 -2.34
N PRO A 35 -28.32 -18.41 -3.28
CA PRO A 35 -26.88 -18.18 -3.12
C PRO A 35 -26.40 -16.75 -3.42
N ILE A 36 -27.23 -15.93 -4.10
CA ILE A 36 -26.85 -14.61 -4.62
C ILE A 36 -26.13 -13.77 -3.57
N PHE A 37 -26.72 -13.64 -2.40
CA PHE A 37 -26.18 -12.81 -1.34
C PHE A 37 -24.93 -13.41 -0.67
N ALA A 38 -24.88 -14.71 -0.56
CA ALA A 38 -23.70 -15.41 -0.05
C ALA A 38 -22.51 -15.23 -1.01
N ILE A 39 -22.74 -15.31 -2.31
CA ILE A 39 -21.75 -15.08 -3.37
C ILE A 39 -21.23 -13.64 -3.29
N LEU A 40 -22.10 -12.63 -3.22
CA LEU A 40 -21.70 -11.23 -3.08
C LEU A 40 -20.83 -11.02 -1.83
N THR A 41 -21.23 -11.62 -0.70
CA THR A 41 -20.43 -11.56 0.54
C THR A 41 -19.08 -12.25 0.38
N ALA A 42 -19.04 -13.41 -0.27
CA ALA A 42 -17.80 -14.15 -0.52
C ALA A 42 -16.80 -13.34 -1.39
N ILE A 43 -17.27 -12.77 -2.50
CA ILE A 43 -16.44 -11.96 -3.41
C ILE A 43 -15.77 -10.80 -2.66
N VAL A 44 -16.57 -10.08 -1.87
CA VAL A 44 -16.05 -8.91 -1.12
C VAL A 44 -15.12 -9.34 0.02
N THR A 45 -15.29 -10.54 0.58
CA THR A 45 -14.50 -11.04 1.73
C THR A 45 -13.07 -11.43 1.34
N ILE A 46 -12.78 -11.75 0.09
CA ILE A 46 -11.44 -12.07 -0.37
C ILE A 46 -10.55 -10.80 -0.38
N GLU A 47 -9.76 -10.65 0.66
CA GLU A 47 -8.81 -9.56 0.85
C GLU A 47 -7.36 -9.98 0.52
N PRO A 48 -6.40 -9.03 0.39
CA PRO A 48 -5.00 -9.36 0.13
C PRO A 48 -4.36 -10.27 1.17
N THR A 49 -4.78 -10.20 2.44
CA THR A 49 -4.26 -11.05 3.52
C THR A 49 -5.38 -11.74 4.28
N ALA A 50 -5.07 -12.90 4.88
CA ALA A 50 -6.02 -13.64 5.73
C ALA A 50 -6.48 -12.78 6.92
N LYS A 51 -5.56 -12.06 7.57
CA LYS A 51 -5.87 -11.11 8.66
C LYS A 51 -6.86 -10.04 8.24
N ALA A 52 -6.66 -9.45 7.05
CA ALA A 52 -7.55 -8.42 6.54
C ALA A 52 -8.97 -8.98 6.29
N SER A 53 -9.09 -10.21 5.75
CA SER A 53 -10.38 -10.88 5.56
C SER A 53 -11.13 -11.07 6.89
N ILE A 54 -10.46 -11.58 7.92
CA ILE A 54 -11.05 -11.81 9.24
C ILE A 54 -11.48 -10.47 9.88
N LYS A 55 -10.55 -9.50 9.95
CA LYS A 55 -10.81 -8.20 10.59
C LYS A 55 -11.93 -7.42 9.93
N LYS A 56 -11.96 -7.42 8.60
CA LYS A 56 -13.03 -6.74 7.83
C LYS A 56 -14.34 -7.53 7.88
N GLY A 57 -14.27 -8.86 7.86
CA GLY A 57 -15.43 -9.74 7.99
C GLY A 57 -16.20 -9.49 9.27
N TYR A 58 -15.50 -9.38 10.40
CA TYR A 58 -16.08 -9.06 11.70
C TYR A 58 -16.88 -7.75 11.72
N LYS A 59 -16.45 -6.74 10.95
CA LYS A 59 -17.18 -5.47 10.80
C LYS A 59 -18.31 -5.54 9.76
N ARG A 60 -18.23 -6.43 8.78
CA ARG A 60 -19.24 -6.59 7.73
C ARG A 60 -20.50 -7.26 8.21
N LEU A 61 -20.41 -8.24 9.10
CA LEU A 61 -21.57 -8.93 9.65
C LEU A 61 -22.56 -7.96 10.32
N PRO A 62 -22.17 -7.16 11.34
CA PRO A 62 -23.12 -6.23 11.97
C PRO A 62 -23.65 -5.17 10.98
N ALA A 63 -22.82 -4.71 10.04
CA ALA A 63 -23.29 -3.80 9.00
C ALA A 63 -24.39 -4.45 8.12
N THR A 64 -24.22 -5.72 7.75
CA THR A 64 -25.24 -6.47 6.96
C THR A 64 -26.55 -6.64 7.75
N VAL A 65 -26.46 -6.89 9.08
CA VAL A 65 -27.64 -6.95 9.95
C VAL A 65 -28.40 -5.63 9.92
N ILE A 66 -27.70 -4.50 10.03
CA ILE A 66 -28.29 -3.15 9.96
C ILE A 66 -28.96 -2.93 8.62
N GLY A 67 -28.32 -3.30 7.51
CA GLY A 67 -28.89 -3.18 6.17
C GLY A 67 -30.16 -4.01 5.99
N ALA A 68 -30.15 -5.28 6.44
CA ALA A 68 -31.31 -6.17 6.40
C ALA A 68 -32.46 -5.64 7.28
N LEU A 69 -32.14 -5.08 8.47
CA LEU A 69 -33.14 -4.51 9.36
C LEU A 69 -33.86 -3.33 8.71
N PHE A 70 -33.14 -2.37 8.13
CA PHE A 70 -33.73 -1.24 7.45
C PHE A 70 -34.50 -1.64 6.21
N ALA A 71 -34.07 -2.63 5.46
CA ALA A 71 -34.86 -3.19 4.36
C ALA A 71 -36.23 -3.66 4.85
N VAL A 72 -36.29 -4.46 5.92
CA VAL A 72 -37.53 -4.95 6.50
C VAL A 72 -38.43 -3.81 6.99
N ILE A 73 -37.87 -2.87 7.77
CA ILE A 73 -38.62 -1.74 8.36
C ILE A 73 -39.28 -0.89 7.27
N PHE A 74 -38.49 -0.44 6.29
CA PHE A 74 -39.03 0.47 5.28
C PHE A 74 -39.93 -0.20 4.26
N THR A 75 -39.69 -1.49 3.96
CA THR A 75 -40.64 -2.28 3.13
C THR A 75 -41.96 -2.50 3.86
N TYR A 76 -41.93 -2.75 5.17
CA TYR A 76 -43.15 -2.88 5.98
C TYR A 76 -44.00 -1.60 5.99
N ILE A 77 -43.33 -0.41 6.04
CA ILE A 77 -44.01 0.89 6.14
C ILE A 77 -44.54 1.36 4.76
N PHE A 78 -43.71 1.27 3.72
CA PHE A 78 -43.97 1.88 2.42
C PHE A 78 -44.26 0.87 1.28
N GLY A 79 -44.11 -0.42 1.55
CA GLY A 79 -44.20 -1.47 0.53
C GLY A 79 -42.94 -1.67 -0.28
N ASP A 80 -42.85 -2.75 -1.00
CA ASP A 80 -41.70 -3.19 -1.77
C ASP A 80 -41.54 -2.50 -3.14
N GLN A 81 -42.62 -1.97 -3.70
CA GLN A 81 -42.59 -1.23 -4.97
C GLN A 81 -42.42 0.29 -4.80
N SER A 82 -42.30 0.75 -3.57
CA SER A 82 -42.14 2.19 -3.27
C SER A 82 -40.71 2.65 -3.43
N PRO A 83 -40.43 3.68 -4.26
CA PRO A 83 -39.10 4.27 -4.32
C PRO A 83 -38.58 4.80 -2.97
N LEU A 84 -39.50 5.17 -2.04
CA LEU A 84 -39.16 5.62 -0.69
C LEU A 84 -38.53 4.49 0.14
N SER A 85 -39.01 3.23 -0.01
CA SER A 85 -38.43 2.09 0.70
C SER A 85 -36.94 1.92 0.36
N TYR A 86 -36.58 1.99 -0.92
CA TYR A 86 -35.20 1.88 -1.39
C TYR A 86 -34.35 3.05 -0.92
N ALA A 87 -34.82 4.28 -1.08
CA ALA A 87 -34.09 5.47 -0.72
C ALA A 87 -33.79 5.57 0.79
N LEU A 88 -34.84 5.33 1.61
CA LEU A 88 -34.70 5.41 3.07
C LEU A 88 -33.87 4.23 3.62
N ALA A 89 -34.08 3.00 3.14
CA ALA A 89 -33.30 1.86 3.55
C ALA A 89 -31.79 2.09 3.27
N ALA A 90 -31.43 2.55 2.08
CA ALA A 90 -30.07 2.85 1.72
C ALA A 90 -29.48 3.98 2.60
N THR A 91 -30.20 5.09 2.71
CA THR A 91 -29.74 6.29 3.44
C THR A 91 -29.53 6.01 4.92
N PHE A 92 -30.50 5.40 5.59
CA PHE A 92 -30.40 5.09 7.02
C PHE A 92 -29.33 4.01 7.29
N THR A 93 -29.16 3.04 6.37
CA THR A 93 -28.05 2.07 6.46
C THR A 93 -26.70 2.78 6.44
N ILE A 94 -26.47 3.70 5.51
CA ILE A 94 -25.23 4.46 5.43
C ILE A 94 -25.02 5.29 6.71
N LEU A 95 -26.05 5.99 7.16
CA LEU A 95 -25.98 6.86 8.33
C LEU A 95 -25.61 6.09 9.60
N VAL A 96 -26.28 4.96 9.86
CA VAL A 96 -26.04 4.18 11.07
C VAL A 96 -24.70 3.44 10.99
N CYS A 97 -24.35 2.85 9.85
CA CYS A 97 -23.04 2.22 9.65
C CYS A 97 -21.88 3.22 9.83
N THR A 98 -22.05 4.46 9.37
CA THR A 98 -21.05 5.52 9.55
C THR A 98 -20.91 5.92 11.02
N LYS A 99 -22.02 6.11 11.72
CA LYS A 99 -22.00 6.44 13.16
C LYS A 99 -21.40 5.34 14.03
N LEU A 100 -21.61 4.08 13.67
CA LEU A 100 -21.06 2.92 14.39
C LEU A 100 -19.63 2.53 13.95
N ASN A 101 -18.94 3.33 13.12
CA ASN A 101 -17.62 3.04 12.59
C ASN A 101 -17.52 1.69 11.83
N LEU A 102 -18.61 1.30 11.15
CA LEU A 102 -18.71 0.09 10.33
C LEU A 102 -18.45 0.38 8.83
N GLN A 103 -17.71 1.43 8.50
CA GLN A 103 -17.47 1.92 7.13
C GLN A 103 -17.02 0.83 6.15
N VAL A 104 -16.21 -0.14 6.63
CA VAL A 104 -15.74 -1.28 5.83
C VAL A 104 -16.88 -2.18 5.35
N GLY A 105 -17.99 -2.23 6.09
CA GLY A 105 -19.18 -3.04 5.78
C GLY A 105 -20.27 -2.25 5.07
N THR A 106 -20.22 -0.92 5.04
CA THR A 106 -21.31 -0.07 4.56
C THR A 106 -21.75 -0.41 3.15
N ASN A 107 -20.82 -0.59 2.21
CA ASN A 107 -21.19 -0.91 0.82
C ASN A 107 -21.96 -2.25 0.71
N VAL A 108 -21.53 -3.27 1.45
CA VAL A 108 -22.22 -4.57 1.48
C VAL A 108 -23.58 -4.44 2.15
N ALA A 109 -23.68 -3.67 3.23
CA ALA A 109 -24.92 -3.43 3.96
C ALA A 109 -25.96 -2.71 3.09
N VAL A 110 -25.56 -1.67 2.35
CA VAL A 110 -26.43 -0.93 1.44
C VAL A 110 -26.90 -1.80 0.28
N LEU A 111 -25.98 -2.53 -0.36
CA LEU A 111 -26.36 -3.49 -1.40
C LEU A 111 -27.35 -4.54 -0.86
N THR A 112 -27.14 -4.98 0.39
CA THR A 112 -28.06 -5.91 1.07
C THR A 112 -29.43 -5.27 1.28
N SER A 113 -29.49 -4.04 1.82
CA SER A 113 -30.75 -3.37 2.10
C SER A 113 -31.59 -3.18 0.85
N VAL A 114 -30.96 -2.72 -0.24
CA VAL A 114 -31.64 -2.47 -1.52
C VAL A 114 -32.07 -3.78 -2.20
N ALA A 115 -31.14 -4.74 -2.32
CA ALA A 115 -31.40 -6.00 -3.04
C ALA A 115 -32.33 -6.95 -2.30
N MET A 116 -32.56 -6.75 -1.01
CA MET A 116 -33.50 -7.57 -0.22
C MET A 116 -34.96 -7.15 -0.41
N ILE A 117 -35.22 -5.86 -0.70
CA ILE A 117 -36.57 -5.29 -0.77
C ILE A 117 -37.52 -6.09 -1.73
N PRO A 118 -37.12 -6.42 -2.98
CA PRO A 118 -38.03 -7.05 -3.91
C PRO A 118 -38.49 -8.47 -3.51
N GLY A 119 -37.85 -9.11 -2.55
CA GLY A 119 -38.14 -10.50 -2.15
C GLY A 119 -38.70 -10.64 -0.74
N ILE A 120 -39.10 -9.54 -0.10
CA ILE A 120 -39.53 -9.57 1.32
C ILE A 120 -41.00 -10.03 1.50
N HIS A 121 -41.82 -10.04 0.42
CA HIS A 121 -43.24 -10.32 0.52
C HIS A 121 -43.61 -11.39 1.55
N GLU A 122 -44.54 -11.05 2.44
CA GLU A 122 -45.21 -11.91 3.42
C GLU A 122 -44.37 -12.69 4.42
N ALA A 123 -43.04 -12.86 4.17
CA ALA A 123 -42.13 -13.65 5.01
C ALA A 123 -40.96 -12.83 5.58
N TYR A 124 -41.22 -11.68 6.21
CA TYR A 124 -40.20 -10.74 6.73
C TYR A 124 -39.16 -11.43 7.62
N TYR A 125 -39.58 -12.22 8.60
CA TYR A 125 -38.69 -12.93 9.52
C TYR A 125 -37.79 -13.94 8.80
N PHE A 126 -38.41 -14.76 7.94
CA PHE A 126 -37.69 -15.78 7.18
C PHE A 126 -36.62 -15.14 6.28
N ASN A 127 -37.00 -14.11 5.54
CA ASN A 127 -36.07 -13.38 4.66
C ASN A 127 -34.93 -12.71 5.43
N PHE A 128 -35.21 -12.13 6.60
CA PHE A 128 -34.21 -11.56 7.46
C PHE A 128 -33.17 -12.60 7.95
N PHE A 129 -33.65 -13.71 8.53
CA PHE A 129 -32.75 -14.77 9.04
C PHE A 129 -32.02 -15.50 7.92
N SER A 130 -32.68 -15.80 6.81
CA SER A 130 -32.06 -16.39 5.62
C SER A 130 -30.94 -15.49 5.09
N ARG A 131 -31.14 -14.17 5.13
CA ARG A 131 -30.13 -13.20 4.72
C ARG A 131 -28.90 -13.20 5.63
N LEU A 132 -29.10 -13.27 6.94
CA LEU A 132 -28.01 -13.36 7.88
C LEU A 132 -27.22 -14.66 7.71
N LEU A 133 -27.93 -15.78 7.52
CA LEU A 133 -27.31 -17.09 7.34
C LEU A 133 -26.50 -17.14 6.03
N THR A 134 -27.03 -16.63 4.93
CA THR A 134 -26.30 -16.57 3.65
C THR A 134 -25.08 -15.65 3.72
N ALA A 135 -25.17 -14.51 4.42
CA ALA A 135 -24.02 -13.63 4.65
C ALA A 135 -22.93 -14.34 5.49
N LEU A 136 -23.33 -15.09 6.52
CA LEU A 136 -22.41 -15.86 7.34
C LEU A 136 -21.71 -16.97 6.54
N ILE A 137 -22.46 -17.74 5.74
CA ILE A 137 -21.92 -18.78 4.86
C ILE A 137 -20.88 -18.17 3.92
N GLY A 138 -21.22 -17.08 3.23
CA GLY A 138 -20.31 -16.41 2.31
C GLY A 138 -19.04 -15.91 2.99
N LEU A 139 -19.16 -15.34 4.20
CA LEU A 139 -18.03 -14.83 4.98
C LEU A 139 -17.11 -15.97 5.44
N VAL A 140 -17.67 -17.03 6.03
CA VAL A 140 -16.91 -18.16 6.56
C VAL A 140 -16.20 -18.91 5.43
N THR A 141 -16.92 -19.24 4.36
CA THR A 141 -16.35 -19.95 3.22
C THR A 141 -15.23 -19.17 2.57
N ALA A 142 -15.44 -17.88 2.29
CA ALA A 142 -14.40 -17.03 1.70
C ALA A 142 -13.23 -16.80 2.64
N GLY A 143 -13.48 -16.65 3.94
CA GLY A 143 -12.43 -16.54 4.96
C GLY A 143 -11.56 -17.81 5.00
N LEU A 144 -12.14 -19.00 5.02
CA LEU A 144 -11.44 -20.27 4.99
C LEU A 144 -10.63 -20.45 3.69
N VAL A 145 -11.24 -20.16 2.54
CA VAL A 145 -10.54 -20.19 1.24
C VAL A 145 -9.35 -19.25 1.25
N ASN A 146 -9.51 -18.03 1.75
CA ASN A 146 -8.42 -17.07 1.78
C ASN A 146 -7.30 -17.46 2.75
N PHE A 147 -7.63 -18.16 3.83
CA PHE A 147 -6.67 -18.64 4.81
C PHE A 147 -5.89 -19.87 4.33
N ILE A 148 -6.60 -20.88 3.76
CA ILE A 148 -6.01 -22.19 3.43
C ILE A 148 -5.38 -22.20 2.05
N ILE A 149 -6.00 -21.53 1.06
CA ILE A 149 -5.64 -21.67 -0.34
C ILE A 149 -4.62 -20.62 -0.75
N LEU A 150 -3.44 -21.06 -1.25
CA LEU A 150 -2.40 -20.22 -1.81
C LEU A 150 -2.07 -18.98 -0.94
N PRO A 151 -1.51 -19.14 0.28
CA PRO A 151 -1.09 -18.00 1.08
C PRO A 151 -0.16 -17.12 0.25
N PRO A 152 -0.46 -15.82 0.14
CA PRO A 152 0.31 -14.95 -0.74
C PRO A 152 1.72 -14.73 -0.18
N LYS A 153 2.71 -14.81 -1.07
CA LYS A 153 4.11 -14.48 -0.77
C LYS A 153 4.48 -13.20 -1.49
N TYR A 154 4.72 -12.14 -0.73
CA TYR A 154 5.00 -10.82 -1.29
C TYR A 154 6.50 -10.54 -1.48
N TYR A 155 7.41 -11.46 -1.11
CA TYR A 155 8.86 -11.25 -1.16
C TYR A 155 9.38 -10.86 -2.53
N HIS A 156 8.94 -11.54 -3.59
CA HIS A 156 9.39 -11.24 -4.96
C HIS A 156 8.96 -9.82 -5.38
N GLN A 157 7.69 -9.47 -5.11
CA GLN A 157 7.20 -8.13 -5.43
C GLN A 157 7.89 -7.04 -4.60
N LEU A 158 8.23 -7.33 -3.34
CA LEU A 158 8.99 -6.43 -2.48
C LEU A 158 10.40 -6.19 -3.02
N GLU A 159 11.10 -7.23 -3.43
CA GLU A 159 12.45 -7.13 -3.98
C GLU A 159 12.46 -6.33 -5.29
N ASP A 160 11.51 -6.59 -6.19
CA ASP A 160 11.34 -5.84 -7.44
C ASP A 160 11.08 -4.35 -7.19
N GLN A 161 10.17 -4.03 -6.24
CA GLN A 161 9.85 -2.63 -5.92
C GLN A 161 11.00 -1.92 -5.21
N LEU A 162 11.75 -2.61 -4.34
CA LEU A 162 12.93 -2.07 -3.67
C LEU A 162 14.03 -1.76 -4.69
N SER A 163 14.35 -2.70 -5.57
CA SER A 163 15.36 -2.52 -6.62
C SER A 163 14.99 -1.38 -7.58
N LEU A 164 13.69 -1.29 -7.96
CA LEU A 164 13.19 -0.20 -8.78
C LEU A 164 13.30 1.16 -8.06
N SER A 165 12.95 1.20 -6.76
CA SER A 165 13.07 2.40 -5.93
C SER A 165 14.52 2.87 -5.83
N GLU A 166 15.43 1.95 -5.55
CA GLU A 166 16.87 2.24 -5.42
C GLU A 166 17.46 2.80 -6.71
N LYS A 167 17.20 2.14 -7.83
CA LYS A 167 17.64 2.63 -9.13
C LYS A 167 17.17 4.06 -9.38
N LYS A 168 15.87 4.32 -9.21
CA LYS A 168 15.29 5.65 -9.47
C LYS A 168 15.78 6.72 -8.52
N MET A 169 15.99 6.40 -7.23
CA MET A 169 16.49 7.41 -6.28
C MET A 169 17.96 7.74 -6.53
N TYR A 170 18.81 6.77 -6.94
CA TYR A 170 20.20 7.04 -7.30
C TYR A 170 20.31 7.85 -8.59
N GLU A 171 19.52 7.51 -9.62
CA GLU A 171 19.44 8.30 -10.86
C GLU A 171 18.99 9.74 -10.59
N LEU A 172 17.98 9.93 -9.74
CA LEU A 172 17.45 11.24 -9.42
C LEU A 172 18.46 12.07 -8.58
N PHE A 173 19.13 11.44 -7.61
CA PHE A 173 20.18 12.10 -6.83
C PHE A 173 21.34 12.56 -7.74
N TYR A 174 21.82 11.67 -8.62
CA TYR A 174 22.89 12.00 -9.56
C TYR A 174 22.48 13.16 -10.47
N ALA A 175 21.33 13.08 -11.11
CA ALA A 175 20.84 14.15 -11.98
C ALA A 175 20.71 15.48 -11.22
N ARG A 176 20.25 15.46 -9.98
CA ARG A 176 20.11 16.64 -9.15
C ARG A 176 21.46 17.26 -8.77
N CYS A 177 22.45 16.44 -8.43
CA CYS A 177 23.81 16.92 -8.20
C CYS A 177 24.39 17.62 -9.44
N GLN A 178 24.19 17.06 -10.63
CA GLN A 178 24.66 17.67 -11.89
C GLN A 178 23.97 19.03 -12.16
N GLU A 179 22.64 19.11 -11.97
CA GLU A 179 21.89 20.36 -12.12
C GLU A 179 22.40 21.46 -11.18
N LEU A 180 22.67 21.12 -9.91
CA LEU A 180 23.21 22.05 -8.90
C LEU A 180 24.60 22.54 -9.27
N LEU A 181 25.46 21.65 -9.78
CA LEU A 181 26.84 22.01 -10.20
C LEU A 181 26.85 22.91 -11.44
N LEU A 182 25.90 22.75 -12.35
CA LEU A 182 25.76 23.54 -13.58
C LEU A 182 24.99 24.84 -13.36
N GLY A 183 24.39 25.05 -12.20
CA GLY A 183 23.52 26.19 -11.91
C GLY A 183 22.21 26.18 -12.71
N LYS A 184 21.87 25.07 -13.37
CA LYS A 184 20.64 24.87 -14.15
C LYS A 184 19.67 24.03 -13.35
N PHE A 185 18.64 24.65 -12.84
CA PHE A 185 17.71 24.04 -11.91
C PHE A 185 16.35 23.75 -12.58
N SER A 186 15.99 22.46 -12.71
CA SER A 186 14.67 22.03 -13.20
C SER A 186 13.88 21.34 -12.11
N SER A 187 13.23 22.14 -11.24
CA SER A 187 12.44 21.63 -10.12
C SER A 187 11.24 20.78 -10.58
N GLU A 188 10.57 21.12 -11.66
CA GLU A 188 9.35 20.45 -12.11
C GLU A 188 9.59 18.98 -12.50
N LYS A 189 10.67 18.70 -13.25
CA LYS A 189 11.02 17.32 -13.66
C LYS A 189 11.38 16.48 -12.46
N SER A 190 12.20 17.03 -11.55
CA SER A 190 12.62 16.36 -10.31
C SER A 190 11.44 16.09 -9.40
N ASN A 191 10.48 17.03 -9.27
CA ASN A 191 9.26 16.85 -8.48
C ASN A 191 8.38 15.73 -9.01
N LYS A 192 8.18 15.62 -10.34
CA LYS A 192 7.45 14.52 -10.94
C LYS A 192 8.09 13.15 -10.67
N GLN A 193 9.43 13.10 -10.70
CA GLN A 193 10.17 11.87 -10.38
C GLN A 193 10.10 11.52 -8.89
N LEU A 194 10.21 12.50 -8.00
CA LEU A 194 10.07 12.32 -6.56
C LEU A 194 8.67 11.83 -6.18
N THR A 195 7.61 12.36 -6.81
CA THR A 195 6.23 11.87 -6.60
C THR A 195 6.11 10.39 -6.98
N LYS A 196 6.71 9.97 -8.09
CA LYS A 196 6.73 8.54 -8.48
C LYS A 196 7.49 7.68 -7.48
N LEU A 197 8.60 8.18 -6.94
CA LEU A 197 9.35 7.49 -5.87
C LEU A 197 8.53 7.32 -4.60
N ASN A 198 7.81 8.36 -4.17
CA ASN A 198 6.92 8.29 -3.00
C ASN A 198 5.80 7.25 -3.18
N ILE A 199 5.22 7.14 -4.37
CA ILE A 199 4.22 6.10 -4.68
C ILE A 199 4.84 4.70 -4.55
N ILE A 200 6.07 4.50 -5.05
CA ILE A 200 6.77 3.22 -4.92
C ILE A 200 7.07 2.92 -3.45
N ALA A 201 7.53 3.89 -2.67
CA ALA A 201 7.81 3.74 -1.25
C ALA A 201 6.54 3.34 -0.47
N GLN A 202 5.41 3.99 -0.74
CA GLN A 202 4.12 3.65 -0.14
C GLN A 202 3.66 2.22 -0.51
N LYS A 203 3.90 1.80 -1.76
CA LYS A 203 3.61 0.43 -2.19
C LYS A 203 4.48 -0.60 -1.45
N ILE A 204 5.77 -0.31 -1.25
CA ILE A 204 6.69 -1.15 -0.47
C ILE A 204 6.19 -1.30 0.98
N GLU A 205 5.77 -0.22 1.64
CA GLU A 205 5.21 -0.26 2.99
C GLU A 205 3.96 -1.14 3.06
N THR A 206 3.05 -0.98 2.09
CA THR A 206 1.83 -1.79 2.00
C THR A 206 2.15 -3.27 1.85
N LEU A 207 3.05 -3.62 0.92
CA LEU A 207 3.46 -5.01 0.71
C LEU A 207 4.19 -5.60 1.93
N THR A 208 5.03 -4.80 2.61
CA THR A 208 5.71 -5.21 3.85
C THR A 208 4.71 -5.50 4.96
N SER A 209 3.67 -4.66 5.10
CA SER A 209 2.56 -4.89 6.03
C SER A 209 1.81 -6.18 5.70
N TYR A 210 1.52 -6.43 4.43
CA TYR A 210 0.86 -7.66 3.99
C TYR A 210 1.70 -8.90 4.28
N GLN A 211 3.00 -8.86 3.98
CA GLN A 211 3.90 -9.99 4.27
C GLN A 211 4.01 -10.25 5.78
N ARG A 212 4.06 -9.21 6.61
CA ARG A 212 4.05 -9.33 8.08
C ARG A 212 2.76 -9.96 8.58
N ASP A 213 1.61 -9.54 8.06
CA ASP A 213 0.32 -10.11 8.41
C ASP A 213 0.23 -11.60 8.07
N GLU A 214 0.74 -12.02 6.92
CA GLU A 214 0.78 -13.43 6.51
C GLU A 214 1.70 -14.25 7.43
N LEU A 215 2.87 -13.73 7.81
CA LEU A 215 3.78 -14.42 8.72
C LEU A 215 3.18 -14.63 10.13
N HIS A 216 2.30 -13.76 10.59
CA HIS A 216 1.63 -13.93 11.89
C HIS A 216 0.59 -15.06 11.89
N TYR A 217 -0.07 -15.32 10.76
CA TYR A 217 -1.17 -16.27 10.69
C TYR A 217 -0.79 -17.65 10.17
N HIS A 218 0.39 -17.80 9.56
CA HIS A 218 0.88 -19.07 9.08
C HIS A 218 2.12 -19.51 9.87
N LYS A 219 2.29 -20.82 10.11
CA LYS A 219 3.50 -21.37 10.70
C LYS A 219 4.69 -21.11 9.78
N ASN A 220 5.52 -20.15 10.12
CA ASN A 220 6.66 -19.73 9.32
C ASN A 220 7.97 -20.07 10.04
N LYS A 221 9.03 -20.32 9.24
CA LYS A 221 10.37 -20.53 9.74
C LYS A 221 10.96 -19.22 10.27
N GLU A 222 11.86 -19.32 11.23
CA GLU A 222 12.60 -18.16 11.77
C GLU A 222 13.31 -17.35 10.67
N ASP A 223 13.75 -18.03 9.62
CA ASP A 223 14.41 -17.42 8.47
C ASP A 223 13.50 -16.47 7.67
N ASP A 224 12.18 -16.74 7.61
CA ASP A 224 11.23 -15.85 6.95
C ASP A 224 11.12 -14.51 7.71
N TRP A 225 11.15 -14.52 9.03
CA TRP A 225 11.19 -13.31 9.85
C TRP A 225 12.51 -12.56 9.70
N LYS A 226 13.65 -13.25 9.66
CA LYS A 226 14.95 -12.65 9.40
C LYS A 226 14.98 -11.96 8.03
N LEU A 227 14.43 -12.61 7.02
CA LEU A 227 14.32 -12.05 5.66
C LEU A 227 13.42 -10.82 5.64
N LEU A 228 12.23 -10.88 6.28
CA LEU A 228 11.33 -9.73 6.36
C LEU A 228 11.98 -8.55 7.08
N ASN A 229 12.71 -8.79 8.17
CA ASN A 229 13.43 -7.74 8.90
C ASN A 229 14.51 -7.09 8.02
N LYS A 230 15.26 -7.87 7.25
CA LYS A 230 16.25 -7.36 6.30
C LYS A 230 15.60 -6.46 5.24
N ILE A 231 14.47 -6.90 4.66
CA ILE A 231 13.68 -6.12 3.69
C ILE A 231 13.13 -4.84 4.32
N THR A 232 12.59 -4.92 5.54
CA THR A 232 12.04 -3.77 6.25
C THR A 232 13.12 -2.72 6.54
N ASN A 233 14.30 -3.14 6.97
CA ASN A 233 15.43 -2.23 7.20
C ASN A 233 15.91 -1.56 5.90
N ARG A 234 15.92 -2.32 4.80
CA ARG A 234 16.25 -1.78 3.47
C ARG A 234 15.21 -0.75 3.02
N ALA A 235 13.92 -1.04 3.21
CA ALA A 235 12.84 -0.11 2.91
C ALA A 235 12.92 1.18 3.75
N TYR A 236 13.24 1.05 5.04
CA TYR A 236 13.44 2.19 5.94
C TYR A 236 14.59 3.09 5.47
N ASN A 237 15.74 2.50 5.12
CA ASN A 237 16.88 3.25 4.59
C ASN A 237 16.55 3.96 3.26
N ASN A 238 15.78 3.30 2.37
CA ASN A 238 15.32 3.94 1.13
C ASN A 238 14.40 5.13 1.43
N ARG A 239 13.53 5.03 2.43
CA ARG A 239 12.66 6.12 2.84
C ARG A 239 13.44 7.31 3.41
N LEU A 240 14.45 7.05 4.25
CA LEU A 240 15.36 8.10 4.74
C LEU A 240 16.10 8.79 3.57
N PHE A 241 16.61 8.02 2.63
CA PHE A 241 17.25 8.56 1.43
C PHE A 241 16.29 9.48 0.65
N ILE A 242 15.07 9.04 0.40
CA ILE A 242 14.05 9.82 -0.32
C ILE A 242 13.70 11.11 0.44
N SER A 243 13.65 11.07 1.78
CA SER A 243 13.40 12.25 2.61
C SER A 243 14.51 13.29 2.44
N HIS A 244 15.79 12.90 2.56
CA HIS A 244 16.92 13.79 2.34
C HIS A 244 17.02 14.30 0.90
N LEU A 245 16.71 13.44 -0.08
CA LEU A 245 16.64 13.82 -1.48
C LEU A 245 15.53 14.86 -1.74
N SER A 246 14.39 14.75 -1.06
CA SER A 246 13.31 15.73 -1.17
C SER A 246 13.74 17.12 -0.70
N ASN A 247 14.53 17.19 0.36
CA ASN A 247 15.10 18.46 0.86
C ASN A 247 16.06 19.11 -0.14
N ILE A 248 16.76 18.32 -0.97
CA ILE A 248 17.59 18.82 -2.05
C ILE A 248 16.75 19.26 -3.26
N ILE A 249 15.56 18.69 -3.47
CA ILE A 249 14.70 18.96 -4.62
C ILE A 249 13.79 20.17 -4.37
N TYR A 250 13.18 20.27 -3.19
CA TYR A 250 12.27 21.37 -2.84
C TYR A 250 13.03 22.61 -2.39
N LEU A 251 13.78 23.21 -3.31
CA LEU A 251 14.46 24.48 -3.06
C LEU A 251 13.57 25.66 -3.49
N PRO A 252 13.69 26.82 -2.82
CA PRO A 252 13.06 28.06 -3.25
C PRO A 252 13.40 28.40 -4.71
N LYS A 253 12.46 29.02 -5.40
CA LYS A 253 12.72 29.53 -6.76
C LYS A 253 13.88 30.54 -6.71
N ASN A 254 14.72 30.51 -7.73
CA ASN A 254 15.91 31.39 -7.86
C ASN A 254 17.01 31.15 -6.80
N THR A 255 17.09 29.95 -6.24
CA THR A 255 18.20 29.59 -5.37
C THR A 255 19.48 29.42 -6.19
N HIS A 256 20.43 30.33 -6.03
CA HIS A 256 21.77 30.24 -6.60
C HIS A 256 22.75 29.81 -5.51
N VAL A 257 23.39 28.66 -5.72
CA VAL A 257 24.42 28.15 -4.79
C VAL A 257 25.74 28.03 -5.53
N ALA A 258 26.73 28.82 -5.10
CA ALA A 258 28.07 28.77 -5.62
C ALA A 258 28.94 27.83 -4.78
N PHE A 259 29.38 26.72 -5.39
CA PHE A 259 30.33 25.79 -4.78
C PHE A 259 31.76 26.13 -5.12
N THR A 260 32.67 25.99 -4.15
CA THR A 260 34.11 26.10 -4.38
C THR A 260 34.64 24.94 -5.24
N PRO A 261 35.80 25.05 -5.90
CA PRO A 261 36.36 23.95 -6.70
C PRO A 261 36.47 22.62 -5.94
N ASN A 262 36.87 22.68 -4.67
CA ASN A 262 37.03 21.50 -3.83
C ASN A 262 35.67 20.86 -3.47
N GLU A 263 34.65 21.68 -3.21
CA GLU A 263 33.30 21.20 -2.97
C GLU A 263 32.68 20.56 -4.23
N LYS A 264 32.86 21.20 -5.40
CA LYS A 264 32.40 20.65 -6.70
C LYS A 264 33.01 19.28 -6.95
N MET A 265 34.34 19.14 -6.78
CA MET A 265 35.03 17.87 -6.96
C MET A 265 34.51 16.80 -5.97
N ALA A 266 34.25 17.16 -4.73
CA ALA A 266 33.75 16.24 -3.71
C ALA A 266 32.31 15.78 -4.03
N ILE A 267 31.43 16.68 -4.47
CA ILE A 267 30.06 16.36 -4.90
C ILE A 267 30.07 15.44 -6.12
N ILE A 268 30.93 15.72 -7.12
CA ILE A 268 31.10 14.88 -8.31
C ILE A 268 31.53 13.46 -7.91
N ASN A 269 32.54 13.33 -7.05
CA ASN A 269 33.03 12.02 -6.63
C ASN A 269 31.97 11.20 -5.89
N ILE A 270 31.21 11.84 -4.99
CA ILE A 270 30.13 11.16 -4.26
C ILE A 270 28.98 10.80 -5.22
N SER A 271 28.54 11.70 -6.07
CA SER A 271 27.44 11.43 -7.00
C SER A 271 27.79 10.36 -8.03
N ASN A 272 29.01 10.34 -8.55
CA ASN A 272 29.49 9.29 -9.44
C ASN A 272 29.54 7.92 -8.72
N SER A 273 30.06 7.88 -7.50
CA SER A 273 30.11 6.65 -6.71
C SER A 273 28.72 6.06 -6.44
N ILE A 274 27.70 6.93 -6.26
CA ILE A 274 26.29 6.49 -6.11
C ILE A 274 25.74 6.01 -7.45
N ASN A 275 26.08 6.67 -8.55
CA ASN A 275 25.64 6.25 -9.88
C ASN A 275 26.28 4.91 -10.31
N GLU A 276 27.52 4.64 -9.89
CA GLU A 276 28.20 3.36 -10.13
C GLU A 276 27.47 2.18 -9.49
N ILE A 277 26.67 2.37 -8.44
CA ILE A 277 25.86 1.29 -7.85
C ILE A 277 24.85 0.75 -8.87
N ILE A 278 24.34 1.60 -9.77
CA ILE A 278 23.34 1.20 -10.78
C ILE A 278 23.96 0.28 -11.81
N SER A 279 25.21 0.54 -12.23
CA SER A 279 25.91 -0.22 -13.27
C SER A 279 26.61 -1.46 -12.72
N ASN A 280 27.29 -1.32 -11.59
CA ASN A 280 28.24 -2.33 -11.08
C ASN A 280 27.77 -3.00 -9.78
N GLY A 281 26.67 -2.53 -9.17
CA GLY A 281 26.18 -3.03 -7.87
C GLY A 281 27.11 -2.74 -6.68
N SER A 282 28.24 -2.03 -6.90
CA SER A 282 29.26 -1.76 -5.89
C SER A 282 29.28 -0.27 -5.52
N PHE A 283 29.47 0.02 -4.23
CA PHE A 283 29.64 1.37 -3.72
C PHE A 283 31.09 1.65 -3.35
N LYS A 284 31.69 2.59 -4.08
CA LYS A 284 33.07 3.03 -3.80
C LYS A 284 33.05 4.13 -2.74
N ARG A 285 33.58 3.83 -1.57
CA ARG A 285 33.61 4.80 -0.46
C ARG A 285 34.47 6.01 -0.79
N GLN A 286 33.91 7.21 -0.60
CA GLN A 286 34.53 8.51 -0.88
C GLN A 286 34.83 9.28 0.41
N LYS A 287 35.59 8.65 1.34
CA LYS A 287 35.87 9.20 2.67
C LYS A 287 36.53 10.61 2.62
N LYS A 288 37.48 10.83 1.70
CA LYS A 288 38.13 12.13 1.53
C LYS A 288 37.13 13.20 1.08
N SER A 289 36.31 12.92 0.09
CA SER A 289 35.28 13.84 -0.41
C SER A 289 34.23 14.14 0.67
N ALA A 290 33.80 13.14 1.42
CA ALA A 290 32.88 13.33 2.54
C ALA A 290 33.49 14.18 3.67
N SER A 291 34.78 14.00 3.98
CA SER A 291 35.52 14.84 4.94
C SER A 291 35.60 16.29 4.46
N THR A 292 35.94 16.55 3.19
CA THR A 292 35.96 17.89 2.60
C THR A 292 34.62 18.60 2.76
N LEU A 293 33.50 17.93 2.40
CA LEU A 293 32.17 18.51 2.56
C LEU A 293 31.78 18.75 4.02
N LYS A 294 32.16 17.84 4.93
CA LYS A 294 31.96 18.04 6.39
C LYS A 294 32.68 19.26 6.94
N THR A 295 33.92 19.48 6.50
CA THR A 295 34.70 20.67 6.88
C THR A 295 34.05 21.94 6.32
N SER A 296 33.55 21.92 5.09
CA SER A 296 32.82 23.03 4.49
C SER A 296 31.54 23.38 5.25
N VAL A 297 30.75 22.41 5.68
CA VAL A 297 29.56 22.65 6.51
C VAL A 297 29.92 23.36 7.80
N LYS A 298 30.89 22.83 8.56
CA LYS A 298 31.36 23.46 9.81
C LYS A 298 31.79 24.91 9.62
N ARG A 299 32.58 25.16 8.57
CA ARG A 299 33.06 26.51 8.25
C ARG A 299 31.92 27.48 7.91
N LEU A 300 30.91 27.02 7.17
CA LEU A 300 29.73 27.82 6.80
C LEU A 300 28.86 28.15 8.01
N GLU A 301 28.72 27.22 8.96
CA GLU A 301 28.00 27.40 10.22
C GLU A 301 28.72 28.39 11.14
N GLU A 302 30.04 28.29 11.29
CA GLU A 302 30.84 29.17 12.13
C GLU A 302 30.78 30.65 11.69
N PHE A 303 30.66 30.92 10.39
CA PHE A 303 30.64 32.27 9.85
C PHE A 303 29.27 32.79 9.46
N ASP A 304 28.19 32.06 9.80
CA ASP A 304 26.78 32.35 9.42
C ASP A 304 26.60 32.71 7.93
N GLN A 305 27.43 32.10 7.08
CA GLN A 305 27.49 32.36 5.66
C GLN A 305 26.71 31.30 4.89
N ASN A 306 25.78 31.74 4.05
CA ASN A 306 25.13 30.91 3.04
C ASN A 306 24.46 29.63 3.62
N GLN A 307 23.52 29.80 4.54
CA GLN A 307 22.75 28.72 5.22
C GLN A 307 22.18 27.68 4.23
N MET A 308 21.71 28.12 3.04
CA MET A 308 21.20 27.23 2.01
C MET A 308 22.26 26.28 1.47
N LYS A 309 23.50 26.77 1.29
CA LYS A 309 24.61 25.92 0.82
C LYS A 309 24.99 24.90 1.88
N SER A 310 25.09 25.33 3.15
CA SER A 310 25.34 24.43 4.28
C SER A 310 24.29 23.33 4.36
N HIS A 311 23.02 23.69 4.28
CA HIS A 311 21.90 22.75 4.29
C HIS A 311 22.01 21.71 3.14
N LEU A 312 22.24 22.15 1.91
CA LEU A 312 22.37 21.24 0.77
C LEU A 312 23.52 20.25 0.92
N ILE A 313 24.69 20.73 1.34
CA ILE A 313 25.86 19.87 1.56
C ILE A 313 25.58 18.88 2.70
N TYR A 314 24.91 19.33 3.76
CA TYR A 314 24.53 18.48 4.88
C TYR A 314 23.59 17.35 4.46
N GLU A 315 22.56 17.65 3.66
CA GLU A 315 21.63 16.64 3.12
C GLU A 315 22.36 15.61 2.23
N MET A 316 23.29 16.05 1.38
CA MET A 316 24.13 15.16 0.58
C MET A 316 25.01 14.25 1.45
N LEU A 317 25.55 14.77 2.56
CA LEU A 317 26.33 13.97 3.51
C LEU A 317 25.48 12.93 4.24
N LEU A 318 24.23 13.25 4.59
CA LEU A 318 23.32 12.29 5.20
C LEU A 318 22.98 11.15 4.23
N ILE A 319 22.72 11.47 2.96
CA ILE A 319 22.53 10.47 1.90
C ILE A 319 23.78 9.58 1.77
N TYR A 320 24.97 10.17 1.72
CA TYR A 320 26.21 9.41 1.68
C TYR A 320 26.37 8.49 2.89
N LYS A 321 26.08 8.97 4.11
CA LYS A 321 26.17 8.21 5.36
C LYS A 321 25.22 7.01 5.37
N ILE A 322 24.00 7.15 4.86
CA ILE A 322 23.03 6.04 4.72
C ILE A 322 23.62 4.93 3.84
N LEU A 323 24.23 5.29 2.70
CA LEU A 323 24.86 4.33 1.80
C LEU A 323 26.13 3.73 2.38
N ASP A 324 26.99 4.54 3.00
CA ASP A 324 28.22 4.04 3.63
C ASP A 324 27.91 3.01 4.71
N SER A 325 26.88 3.24 5.54
CA SER A 325 26.42 2.26 6.54
C SER A 325 25.84 1.00 5.92
N ARG A 326 25.13 1.12 4.79
CA ARG A 326 24.52 0.00 4.09
C ARG A 326 25.55 -0.94 3.42
N TYR A 327 26.60 -0.37 2.88
CA TYR A 327 27.69 -1.10 2.20
C TYR A 327 28.91 -1.33 3.10
N ALA A 328 28.80 -1.04 4.40
CA ALA A 328 29.86 -1.23 5.40
C ALA A 328 30.06 -2.70 5.81
N LYS A 329 29.14 -3.59 5.39
CA LYS A 329 29.13 -5.01 5.77
C LYS A 329 29.82 -5.87 4.72
#